data_91c38d26397b720ed8f67a4bc53819ad
#
_entry.id   91c38d26397b720ed8f67a4bc53819ad
#
_cell.length_a   1.000
_cell.length_b   1.000
_cell.length_c   1.000
_cell.angle_alpha   90.00
_cell.angle_beta   90.00
_cell.angle_gamma   90.00
#
_symmetry.space_group_name_H-M   'P 1'
#
loop_
_entity.id
_entity.type
_entity.pdbx_description
1 polymer ?
#
loop_
_entity_poly.entity_id
_entity_poly.type
_entity_poly.pdbx_seq_one_letter_code
_entity_poly.pdbx_strand_id
1 'polypeptide(L)'
;MAQRRATYRLQFHRGFTFRDALGLVPYLAELGVSHIYASPITEARPGSNHGYDIVNHNRLNPEIGTADEFRALVAALRVRGMGLVLDIVPNHMGVGADNAWWLDVLE
;
A
#
# COMPACT_ATOMS: atom_id res chain seq x y z
N MET A 1 -7.39 -26.55 -7.69
CA MET A 1 -6.10 -26.08 -7.55
C MET A 1 -5.91 -25.22 -6.32
N ALA A 2 -4.86 -25.45 -5.67
CA ALA A 2 -4.62 -24.79 -4.41
C ALA A 2 -4.34 -23.31 -4.62
N GLN A 3 -4.96 -22.52 -3.79
CA GLN A 3 -4.72 -21.09 -3.79
C GLN A 3 -3.47 -20.79 -3.03
N ARG A 4 -2.55 -20.19 -3.69
CA ARG A 4 -1.39 -19.73 -3.00
C ARG A 4 -1.68 -18.42 -2.33
N ARG A 5 -1.35 -18.35 -1.08
CA ARG A 5 -1.52 -17.13 -0.35
C ARG A 5 -0.18 -16.65 0.15
N ALA A 6 0.57 -16.09 -0.74
CA ALA A 6 1.85 -15.52 -0.39
C ALA A 6 1.72 -14.01 -0.37
N THR A 7 1.96 -13.42 0.78
CA THR A 7 1.84 -11.97 0.93
C THR A 7 3.21 -11.36 1.04
N TYR A 8 3.31 -10.12 0.61
CA TYR A 8 4.56 -9.39 0.65
C TYR A 8 4.28 -7.97 1.09
N ARG A 9 4.95 -7.53 2.16
CA ARG A 9 4.71 -6.19 2.69
C ARG A 9 5.61 -5.18 2.01
N LEU A 10 5.01 -4.07 1.59
CA LEU A 10 5.76 -2.95 1.05
C LEU A 10 5.58 -1.76 1.97
N GLN A 11 6.68 -1.16 2.35
CA GLN A 11 6.67 0.02 3.19
C GLN A 11 6.94 1.23 2.33
N PHE A 12 5.93 2.09 2.19
CA PHE A 12 6.03 3.27 1.34
C PHE A 12 6.59 4.46 2.12
N HIS A 13 7.49 5.15 1.49
CA HIS A 13 8.06 6.39 2.00
C HIS A 13 8.72 7.08 0.81
N ARG A 14 9.33 8.24 1.03
CA ARG A 14 9.90 8.98 -0.10
C ARG A 14 11.03 8.23 -0.79
N GLY A 15 11.64 7.27 -0.14
CA GLY A 15 12.65 6.42 -0.77
C GLY A 15 12.11 5.20 -1.45
N PHE A 16 10.80 4.92 -1.30
CA PHE A 16 10.15 3.82 -1.97
C PHE A 16 8.72 4.22 -2.28
N THR A 17 8.47 4.58 -3.53
CA THR A 17 7.24 5.21 -3.96
C THR A 17 6.36 4.24 -4.74
N PHE A 18 5.17 4.72 -5.15
CA PHE A 18 4.30 3.91 -6.01
C PHE A 18 5.01 3.48 -7.28
N ARG A 19 5.84 4.36 -7.85
CA ARG A 19 6.56 4.02 -9.08
C ARG A 19 7.56 2.91 -8.83
N ASP A 20 8.22 2.94 -7.68
CA ASP A 20 9.16 1.87 -7.34
C ASP A 20 8.42 0.55 -7.17
N ALA A 21 7.26 0.59 -6.53
CA ALA A 21 6.47 -0.62 -6.36
C ALA A 21 5.98 -1.14 -7.70
N LEU A 22 5.56 -0.24 -8.59
CA LEU A 22 5.11 -0.64 -9.91
C LEU A 22 6.20 -1.43 -10.64
N GLY A 23 7.45 -0.99 -10.50
CA GLY A 23 8.55 -1.70 -11.14
C GLY A 23 8.81 -3.08 -10.57
N LEU A 24 8.36 -3.34 -9.34
CA LEU A 24 8.54 -4.64 -8.71
C LEU A 24 7.44 -5.63 -9.03
N VAL A 25 6.30 -5.16 -9.54
CA VAL A 25 5.14 -6.04 -9.71
C VAL A 25 5.45 -7.27 -10.55
N PRO A 26 6.12 -7.18 -11.71
CA PRO A 26 6.42 -8.39 -12.48
C PRO A 26 7.27 -9.39 -11.70
N TYR A 27 8.24 -8.88 -10.95
CA TYR A 27 9.12 -9.73 -10.16
C TYR A 27 8.34 -10.45 -9.06
N LEU A 28 7.49 -9.72 -8.35
CA LEU A 28 6.71 -10.32 -7.28
C LEU A 28 5.72 -11.34 -7.82
N ALA A 29 5.16 -11.07 -8.99
CA ALA A 29 4.25 -12.04 -9.62
C ALA A 29 5.00 -13.33 -9.94
N GLU A 30 6.23 -13.24 -10.42
CA GLU A 30 7.01 -14.42 -10.72
C GLU A 30 7.37 -15.21 -9.47
N LEU A 31 7.50 -14.54 -8.35
CA LEU A 31 7.77 -15.21 -7.08
C LEU A 31 6.55 -15.91 -6.51
N GLY A 32 5.39 -15.72 -7.10
CA GLY A 32 4.17 -16.33 -6.60
C GLY A 32 3.48 -15.53 -5.52
N VAL A 33 3.81 -14.26 -5.39
CA VAL A 33 3.14 -13.38 -4.43
C VAL A 33 1.71 -13.15 -4.90
N SER A 34 0.75 -13.40 -4.02
CA SER A 34 -0.66 -13.22 -4.36
C SER A 34 -1.21 -11.89 -3.88
N HIS A 35 -0.64 -11.32 -2.83
CA HIS A 35 -1.12 -10.09 -2.24
C HIS A 35 0.02 -9.23 -1.79
N ILE A 36 -0.17 -7.93 -1.91
CA ILE A 36 0.77 -6.95 -1.36
C ILE A 36 0.08 -6.27 -0.19
N TYR A 37 0.76 -6.23 0.93
CA TYR A 37 0.33 -5.45 2.07
C TYR A 37 1.08 -4.13 2.02
N ALA A 38 0.34 -3.03 1.84
CA ALA A 38 0.94 -1.72 1.74
C ALA A 38 0.83 -0.98 3.06
N SER A 39 1.92 -0.34 3.49
CA SER A 39 1.86 0.59 4.61
C SER A 39 0.92 1.74 4.25
N PRO A 40 0.51 2.56 5.22
CA PRO A 40 -0.46 3.62 4.95
C PRO A 40 -0.01 4.53 3.81
N ILE A 41 -0.95 4.88 2.95
CA ILE A 41 -0.66 5.67 1.76
C ILE A 41 -1.21 7.08 1.83
N THR A 42 -1.91 7.42 2.90
CA THR A 42 -2.43 8.78 3.07
C THR A 42 -1.35 9.70 3.62
N GLU A 43 -1.60 11.00 3.53
CA GLU A 43 -0.57 11.98 3.83
C GLU A 43 -0.10 11.86 5.27
N ALA A 44 1.19 11.62 5.42
CA ALA A 44 1.85 11.50 6.70
C ALA A 44 2.74 12.71 6.94
N ARG A 45 3.37 12.77 8.10
CA ARG A 45 4.30 13.84 8.39
C ARG A 45 5.43 13.84 7.37
N PRO A 46 5.90 15.01 6.96
CA PRO A 46 7.02 15.06 6.03
C PRO A 46 8.20 14.24 6.53
N GLY A 47 8.77 13.44 5.66
CA GLY A 47 9.92 12.62 6.00
C GLY A 47 9.59 11.34 6.75
N SER A 48 8.31 11.02 6.92
CA SER A 48 7.92 9.79 7.60
C SER A 48 8.44 8.57 6.86
N ASN A 49 9.04 7.63 7.60
CA ASN A 49 9.54 6.40 7.02
C ASN A 49 8.56 5.25 7.13
N HIS A 50 7.53 5.39 7.96
CA HIS A 50 6.59 4.30 8.19
C HIS A 50 5.17 4.63 7.75
N GLY A 51 4.82 5.90 7.65
CA GLY A 51 3.51 6.31 7.14
C GLY A 51 2.37 6.26 8.13
N TYR A 52 2.64 5.92 9.39
CA TYR A 52 1.56 5.80 10.37
C TYR A 52 1.22 7.10 11.07
N ASP A 53 2.04 8.13 10.91
CA ASP A 53 1.81 9.44 11.52
C ASP A 53 0.99 10.31 10.57
N ILE A 54 -0.26 9.93 10.40
CA ILE A 54 -1.15 10.54 9.41
C ILE A 54 -1.51 11.96 9.80
N VAL A 55 -1.41 12.87 8.85
CA VAL A 55 -1.84 14.26 9.04
C VAL A 55 -3.07 14.60 8.21
N ASN A 56 -3.36 13.83 7.17
CA ASN A 56 -4.56 14.07 6.36
C ASN A 56 -5.03 12.74 5.75
N HIS A 57 -6.17 12.24 6.26
CA HIS A 57 -6.71 10.96 5.81
C HIS A 57 -7.42 11.05 4.45
N ASN A 58 -7.63 12.24 3.93
CA ASN A 58 -8.37 12.42 2.69
C ASN A 58 -7.47 12.66 1.50
N ARG A 59 -6.17 12.49 1.67
CA ARG A 59 -5.21 12.84 0.64
C ARG A 59 -4.10 11.81 0.60
N LEU A 60 -3.68 11.45 -0.61
CA LEU A 60 -2.52 10.57 -0.75
C LEU A 60 -1.26 11.30 -0.32
N ASN A 61 -0.32 10.56 0.20
CA ASN A 61 0.95 11.12 0.62
C ASN A 61 1.74 11.55 -0.62
N PRO A 62 2.00 12.85 -0.79
CA PRO A 62 2.69 13.31 -1.99
C PRO A 62 4.14 12.82 -2.07
N GLU A 63 4.71 12.40 -0.95
CA GLU A 63 6.08 11.87 -0.97
C GLU A 63 6.17 10.48 -1.56
N ILE A 64 5.06 9.75 -1.66
CA ILE A 64 5.08 8.41 -2.22
C ILE A 64 4.42 8.32 -3.58
N GLY A 65 3.75 9.37 -4.03
CA GLY A 65 3.25 9.39 -5.39
C GLY A 65 1.95 10.12 -5.57
N THR A 66 1.47 10.10 -6.80
CA THR A 66 0.23 10.75 -7.18
C THR A 66 -0.88 9.72 -7.30
N ALA A 67 -2.12 10.23 -7.43
CA ALA A 67 -3.26 9.35 -7.64
C ALA A 67 -3.11 8.56 -8.94
N ASP A 68 -2.57 9.18 -9.98
CA ASP A 68 -2.35 8.47 -11.24
C ASP A 68 -1.35 7.35 -11.08
N GLU A 69 -0.30 7.60 -10.32
CA GLU A 69 0.71 6.57 -10.07
C GLU A 69 0.13 5.42 -9.25
N PHE A 70 -0.72 5.75 -8.29
CA PHE A 70 -1.39 4.71 -7.51
C PHE A 70 -2.32 3.89 -8.41
N ARG A 71 -3.06 4.54 -9.28
CA ARG A 71 -3.95 3.82 -10.19
C ARG A 71 -3.17 2.90 -11.14
N ALA A 72 -1.99 3.36 -11.57
CA ALA A 72 -1.15 2.51 -12.42
C ALA A 72 -0.67 1.28 -11.67
N LEU A 73 -0.33 1.43 -10.41
CA LEU A 73 0.07 0.30 -9.58
C LEU A 73 -1.08 -0.69 -9.43
N VAL A 74 -2.27 -0.19 -9.13
CA VAL A 74 -3.44 -1.04 -8.97
C VAL A 74 -3.74 -1.79 -10.27
N ALA A 75 -3.65 -1.09 -11.41
CA ALA A 75 -3.91 -1.74 -12.69
C ALA A 75 -2.90 -2.84 -12.98
N ALA A 76 -1.63 -2.60 -12.66
CA ALA A 76 -0.60 -3.62 -12.89
C ALA A 76 -0.82 -4.84 -12.02
N LEU A 77 -1.24 -4.65 -10.79
CA LEU A 77 -1.54 -5.76 -9.90
C LEU A 77 -2.75 -6.54 -10.41
N ARG A 78 -3.78 -5.83 -10.84
CA ARG A 78 -5.00 -6.47 -11.32
C ARG A 78 -4.73 -7.33 -12.54
N VAL A 79 -3.89 -6.86 -13.45
CA VAL A 79 -3.56 -7.61 -14.65
C VAL A 79 -2.94 -8.96 -14.31
N ARG A 80 -2.24 -9.02 -13.19
CA ARG A 80 -1.59 -10.26 -12.76
C ARG A 80 -2.38 -11.02 -11.72
N GLY A 81 -3.60 -10.60 -11.45
CA GLY A 81 -4.44 -11.28 -10.48
C GLY A 81 -3.96 -11.16 -9.05
N MET A 82 -3.19 -10.12 -8.76
CA MET A 82 -2.66 -9.90 -7.41
C MET A 82 -3.55 -8.92 -6.66
N GLY A 83 -3.72 -9.17 -5.36
CA GLY A 83 -4.51 -8.30 -4.52
C GLY A 83 -3.66 -7.26 -3.81
N LEU A 84 -4.34 -6.22 -3.34
CA LEU A 84 -3.69 -5.14 -2.60
C LEU A 84 -4.47 -4.92 -1.31
N VAL A 85 -3.79 -5.02 -0.19
CA VAL A 85 -4.37 -4.78 1.11
C VAL A 85 -3.70 -3.53 1.69
N LEU A 86 -4.51 -2.55 2.03
CA LEU A 86 -3.99 -1.30 2.57
C LEU A 86 -4.11 -1.29 4.08
N ASP A 87 -3.05 -0.85 4.73
CA ASP A 87 -3.06 -0.62 6.16
C ASP A 87 -3.66 0.76 6.39
N ILE A 88 -4.80 0.80 7.04
CA ILE A 88 -5.53 2.04 7.26
C ILE A 88 -5.39 2.47 8.70
N VAL A 89 -4.92 3.69 8.89
CA VAL A 89 -4.85 4.29 10.23
C VAL A 89 -6.19 4.96 10.48
N PRO A 90 -6.91 4.55 11.54
CA PRO A 90 -8.23 5.14 11.81
C PRO A 90 -8.14 6.64 12.01
N ASN A 91 -9.17 7.33 11.56
CA ASN A 91 -9.27 8.77 11.71
C ASN A 91 -9.57 9.16 13.14
N HIS A 92 -10.03 8.24 13.92
CA HIS A 92 -10.42 8.49 15.32
C HIS A 92 -9.23 8.36 16.23
N MET A 93 -8.94 9.44 16.88
CA MET A 93 -7.89 9.44 17.87
C MET A 93 -8.43 8.89 19.16
N GLY A 94 -7.73 8.62 20.10
CA GLY A 94 -8.19 8.29 21.43
C GLY A 94 -8.66 6.88 21.61
N VAL A 95 -8.72 6.11 20.57
CA VAL A 95 -9.15 4.73 20.70
C VAL A 95 -8.00 3.84 20.28
N GLY A 96 -7.17 3.49 21.19
CA GLY A 96 -6.12 2.56 20.89
C GLY A 96 -5.29 2.94 19.66
N ALA A 97 -4.19 3.60 19.89
CA ALA A 97 -3.38 4.10 18.78
C ALA A 97 -2.80 2.99 17.92
N ASP A 98 -2.83 1.77 18.41
CA ASP A 98 -2.26 0.64 17.69
C ASP A 98 -3.31 -0.14 16.90
N ASN A 99 -4.52 0.36 16.82
CA ASN A 99 -5.54 -0.28 15.99
C ASN A 99 -5.27 0.03 14.54
N ALA A 100 -4.88 -0.96 13.80
CA ALA A 100 -4.68 -0.83 12.36
C ALA A 100 -5.83 -1.52 11.67
N TRP A 101 -6.28 -0.92 10.58
CA TRP A 101 -7.36 -1.48 9.78
C TRP A 101 -6.80 -1.87 8.43
N TRP A 102 -7.30 -2.95 7.87
CA TRP A 102 -6.86 -3.44 6.58
C TRP A 102 -8.01 -3.38 5.60
N LEU A 103 -7.72 -2.88 4.41
CA LEU A 103 -8.71 -2.78 3.35
C LEU A 103 -8.20 -3.50 2.13
N ASP A 104 -8.97 -4.47 1.66
CA ASP A 104 -8.64 -5.17 0.43
C ASP A 104 -9.24 -4.38 -0.73
N VAL A 105 -8.38 -3.86 -1.59
CA VAL A 105 -8.79 -2.96 -2.65
C VAL A 105 -9.09 -3.71 -3.94
N LEU A 106 -8.46 -4.85 -4.10
CA LEU A 106 -8.63 -5.63 -5.34
C LEU A 106 -9.34 -6.92 -5.01
N GLU A 107 -10.54 -7.03 -5.47
CA GLU A 107 -11.30 -8.23 -5.19
C GLU A 107 -11.57 -9.04 -6.37
#